data_a7d0f8503f66c6a876acb253da73c3dc
#
_entry.id   a7d0f8503f66c6a876acb253da73c3dc
#
_cell.length_a   1.000
_cell.length_b   1.000
_cell.length_c   1.000
_cell.angle_alpha   90.00
_cell.angle_beta   90.00
_cell.angle_gamma   90.00
#
_symmetry.space_group_name_H-M   'P 1'
#
loop_
_entity.id
_entity.type
_entity.pdbx_description
1 polymer ?
#
loop_
_entity_poly.entity_id
_entity_poly.type
_entity_poly.pdbx_seq_one_letter_code
_entity_poly.pdbx_strand_id
1 'polypeptide(L)'
;MFVVVPALYLFALFLYLFIAPFIAALRALALVSELIWRYFRLLNGVLRLRTPEFVTIPPYRPTEELAHRNYFYGPATRDLRQLLTQGRRLYARTVADAFRAVSAAQFTAPTTHLAVSVPYGLTLCAGLGAGAALGAPLLALLLGLHALGVAALAAGARLTALALRTADRTVMVLRGLPRGILCRSCYEHVPYPQYDCPRASCRRRHVDIRPGTFGLFRRRCACTERIPTLLMLMSRDARLSGYCVHENCGRPLNPDAGHMPELVLPLIGGRAAGKTQLMAAMVKAMQNAAENGGPAVRLADQESSDTQQLLNEILEIQGHTRPTGKALPQGHSLVRGTGRGERLIHIFDTAGERFVNREETDALRYVRAAGTFVLVLDPMAVDAFWTRLDPTGPQVDRTLASTVDPEDVFSRSVQSIRTMGTRLDKARLAVAVSKKDLLTGRPALLPDRPDDSDTIRDWLCEQLGVRNLVKTMELEFGEVRFFCTAAVADEAGRVDPSVPVLVEWCLSE
;
A
#
# COMPACT_ATOMS: atom_id res chain seq x y z
N MET A 1 -6.81 -80.51 -59.67
CA MET A 1 -6.58 -80.05 -58.29
C MET A 1 -5.38 -79.09 -58.14
N PHE A 2 -4.28 -79.24 -58.93
CA PHE A 2 -3.10 -78.45 -58.85
C PHE A 2 -3.21 -76.96 -59.28
N VAL A 3 -4.18 -76.54 -60.05
CA VAL A 3 -4.30 -75.19 -60.59
C VAL A 3 -5.36 -74.37 -59.75
N VAL A 4 -6.31 -75.00 -59.11
CA VAL A 4 -7.41 -74.39 -58.38
C VAL A 4 -6.92 -73.82 -57.04
N VAL A 5 -6.04 -74.51 -56.34
CA VAL A 5 -5.45 -74.04 -55.02
C VAL A 5 -4.58 -72.80 -55.20
N PRO A 6 -3.65 -72.67 -56.17
CA PRO A 6 -2.92 -71.44 -56.37
C PRO A 6 -3.78 -70.27 -56.80
N ALA A 7 -4.81 -70.50 -57.64
CA ALA A 7 -5.75 -69.45 -58.06
C ALA A 7 -6.59 -68.89 -56.87
N LEU A 8 -7.03 -69.74 -55.97
CA LEU A 8 -7.76 -69.35 -54.74
C LEU A 8 -6.83 -68.55 -53.78
N TYR A 9 -5.56 -68.96 -53.71
CA TYR A 9 -4.56 -68.22 -52.89
C TYR A 9 -4.25 -66.83 -53.48
N LEU A 10 -4.07 -66.72 -54.78
CA LEU A 10 -3.89 -65.46 -55.48
C LEU A 10 -5.11 -64.53 -55.34
N PHE A 11 -6.32 -65.09 -55.47
CA PHE A 11 -7.53 -64.32 -55.25
C PHE A 11 -7.69 -63.88 -53.80
N ALA A 12 -7.41 -64.74 -52.84
CA ALA A 12 -7.42 -64.37 -51.38
C ALA A 12 -6.36 -63.33 -51.07
N LEU A 13 -5.17 -63.44 -51.66
CA LEU A 13 -4.10 -62.42 -51.51
C LEU A 13 -4.51 -61.08 -52.12
N PHE A 14 -5.10 -61.10 -53.34
CA PHE A 14 -5.61 -59.89 -53.99
C PHE A 14 -6.71 -59.22 -53.14
N LEU A 15 -7.69 -59.97 -52.64
CA LEU A 15 -8.75 -59.48 -51.77
C LEU A 15 -8.17 -58.93 -50.48
N TYR A 16 -7.20 -59.61 -49.91
CA TYR A 16 -6.51 -59.12 -48.70
C TYR A 16 -5.77 -57.82 -48.96
N LEU A 17 -5.01 -57.68 -50.04
CA LEU A 17 -4.31 -56.45 -50.37
C LEU A 17 -5.26 -55.27 -50.60
N PHE A 18 -6.47 -55.53 -51.09
CA PHE A 18 -7.53 -54.52 -51.24
C PHE A 18 -8.16 -54.09 -49.90
N ILE A 19 -8.34 -55.03 -48.99
CA ILE A 19 -9.00 -54.79 -47.68
C ILE A 19 -7.99 -54.29 -46.63
N ALA A 20 -6.73 -54.66 -46.70
CA ALA A 20 -5.70 -54.35 -45.72
C ALA A 20 -5.56 -52.84 -45.42
N PRO A 21 -5.57 -51.92 -46.42
CA PRO A 21 -5.49 -50.48 -46.13
C PRO A 21 -6.67 -49.97 -45.34
N PHE A 22 -7.91 -50.51 -45.53
CA PHE A 22 -9.09 -50.15 -44.74
C PHE A 22 -8.98 -50.62 -43.29
N ILE A 23 -8.45 -51.82 -43.07
CA ILE A 23 -8.18 -52.34 -41.72
C ILE A 23 -7.15 -51.48 -41.01
N ALA A 24 -6.08 -51.15 -41.69
CA ALA A 24 -5.02 -50.27 -41.16
C ALA A 24 -5.59 -48.88 -40.82
N ALA A 25 -6.38 -48.30 -41.73
CA ALA A 25 -6.99 -47.00 -41.52
C ALA A 25 -7.97 -46.97 -40.31
N LEU A 26 -8.82 -48.00 -40.19
CA LEU A 26 -9.71 -48.17 -39.05
C LEU A 26 -8.95 -48.28 -37.72
N ARG A 27 -7.85 -49.01 -37.74
CA ARG A 27 -7.03 -49.20 -36.55
C ARG A 27 -6.28 -47.91 -36.19
N ALA A 28 -5.81 -47.16 -37.18
CA ALA A 28 -5.22 -45.82 -36.95
C ALA A 28 -6.24 -44.85 -36.33
N LEU A 29 -7.46 -44.81 -36.88
CA LEU A 29 -8.52 -43.98 -36.39
C LEU A 29 -8.94 -44.35 -34.94
N ALA A 30 -9.02 -45.63 -34.62
CA ALA A 30 -9.32 -46.14 -33.30
C ALA A 30 -8.28 -45.68 -32.28
N LEU A 31 -6.97 -45.77 -32.61
CA LEU A 31 -5.89 -45.32 -31.74
C LEU A 31 -5.93 -43.80 -31.52
N VAL A 32 -6.16 -43.01 -32.58
CA VAL A 32 -6.28 -41.54 -32.45
C VAL A 32 -7.48 -41.19 -31.62
N SER A 33 -8.63 -41.81 -31.78
CA SER A 33 -9.83 -41.59 -30.99
C SER A 33 -9.61 -41.89 -29.50
N GLU A 34 -8.90 -42.99 -29.23
CA GLU A 34 -8.56 -43.39 -27.87
C GLU A 34 -7.58 -42.37 -27.19
N LEU A 35 -6.62 -41.88 -27.93
CA LEU A 35 -5.69 -40.84 -27.46
C LEU A 35 -6.41 -39.54 -27.09
N ILE A 36 -7.34 -39.09 -27.96
CA ILE A 36 -8.16 -37.90 -27.71
C ILE A 36 -9.06 -38.11 -26.49
N TRP A 37 -9.75 -39.25 -26.41
CA TRP A 37 -10.62 -39.56 -25.26
C TRP A 37 -9.85 -39.58 -23.93
N ARG A 38 -8.71 -40.24 -23.89
CA ARG A 38 -7.83 -40.30 -22.72
C ARG A 38 -7.29 -38.94 -22.34
N TYR A 39 -6.99 -38.09 -23.32
CA TYR A 39 -6.58 -36.68 -23.07
C TYR A 39 -7.71 -35.90 -22.38
N PHE A 40 -8.93 -35.96 -22.87
CA PHE A 40 -10.05 -35.26 -22.23
C PHE A 40 -10.37 -35.79 -20.83
N ARG A 41 -10.23 -37.10 -20.60
CA ARG A 41 -10.29 -37.66 -19.24
C ARG A 41 -9.24 -37.12 -18.32
N LEU A 42 -7.99 -37.02 -18.78
CA LEU A 42 -6.88 -36.46 -18.03
C LEU A 42 -7.14 -34.98 -17.70
N LEU A 43 -7.54 -34.17 -18.68
CA LEU A 43 -7.88 -32.76 -18.53
C LEU A 43 -9.00 -32.58 -17.47
N ASN A 44 -10.07 -33.31 -17.54
CA ASN A 44 -11.15 -33.28 -16.59
C ASN A 44 -10.68 -33.70 -15.17
N GLY A 45 -9.80 -34.68 -15.06
CA GLY A 45 -9.20 -35.12 -13.80
C GLY A 45 -8.37 -34.04 -13.14
N VAL A 46 -7.54 -33.33 -13.91
CA VAL A 46 -6.71 -32.25 -13.42
C VAL A 46 -7.54 -31.03 -13.01
N LEU A 47 -8.51 -30.61 -13.85
CA LEU A 47 -9.35 -29.45 -13.59
C LEU A 47 -10.31 -29.64 -12.41
N ARG A 48 -10.81 -30.86 -12.19
CA ARG A 48 -11.68 -31.20 -11.05
C ARG A 48 -10.91 -31.54 -9.76
N LEU A 49 -9.58 -31.38 -9.74
CA LEU A 49 -8.70 -31.73 -8.63
C LEU A 49 -8.81 -33.22 -8.19
N ARG A 50 -9.31 -34.06 -9.07
CA ARG A 50 -9.29 -35.51 -8.89
C ARG A 50 -7.90 -36.00 -9.23
N THR A 51 -7.28 -36.79 -8.35
CA THR A 51 -5.97 -37.40 -8.59
C THR A 51 -6.10 -38.48 -9.68
N PRO A 52 -5.68 -38.23 -10.94
CA PRO A 52 -5.52 -39.32 -11.91
C PRO A 52 -4.40 -40.26 -11.43
N GLU A 53 -4.42 -41.51 -11.85
CA GLU A 53 -3.41 -42.53 -11.47
C GLU A 53 -1.94 -42.12 -11.65
N PHE A 54 -1.68 -41.07 -12.44
CA PHE A 54 -0.33 -40.63 -12.81
C PHE A 54 0.11 -39.32 -12.17
N VAL A 55 -0.69 -38.68 -11.32
CA VAL A 55 -0.35 -37.36 -10.75
C VAL A 55 0.79 -37.51 -9.77
N THR A 56 1.93 -36.91 -10.10
CA THR A 56 3.12 -36.87 -9.25
C THR A 56 3.22 -35.59 -8.43
N ILE A 57 2.47 -34.54 -8.81
CA ILE A 57 2.45 -33.23 -8.14
C ILE A 57 1.18 -33.18 -7.28
N PRO A 58 1.27 -32.82 -5.98
CA PRO A 58 0.09 -32.72 -5.14
C PRO A 58 -0.95 -31.76 -5.73
N PRO A 59 -2.24 -32.09 -5.63
CA PRO A 59 -3.30 -31.19 -6.10
C PRO A 59 -3.28 -29.90 -5.27
N TYR A 60 -3.70 -28.80 -5.90
CA TYR A 60 -3.88 -27.53 -5.22
C TYR A 60 -5.08 -27.62 -4.26
N ARG A 61 -4.86 -27.28 -2.98
CA ARG A 61 -5.90 -27.25 -1.94
C ARG A 61 -6.12 -25.81 -1.46
N PRO A 62 -7.06 -25.08 -2.07
CA PRO A 62 -7.27 -23.66 -1.75
C PRO A 62 -7.69 -23.40 -0.28
N THR A 63 -8.34 -24.37 0.36
CA THR A 63 -8.82 -24.25 1.74
C THR A 63 -7.72 -24.31 2.79
N GLU A 64 -6.54 -24.86 2.46
CA GLU A 64 -5.39 -24.95 3.35
C GLU A 64 -4.56 -23.67 3.38
N GLU A 65 -4.78 -22.75 2.42
CA GLU A 65 -4.03 -21.51 2.34
C GLU A 65 -4.67 -20.38 3.15
N LEU A 66 -3.85 -19.42 3.57
CA LEU A 66 -4.33 -18.22 4.28
C LEU A 66 -5.36 -17.43 3.45
N ALA A 67 -5.18 -17.40 2.15
CA ALA A 67 -6.11 -16.86 1.18
C ALA A 67 -6.09 -17.68 -0.10
N HIS A 68 -7.24 -17.77 -0.78
CA HIS A 68 -7.34 -18.51 -2.02
C HIS A 68 -6.58 -17.78 -3.12
N ARG A 69 -5.67 -18.48 -3.81
CA ARG A 69 -4.93 -17.92 -4.94
C ARG A 69 -5.84 -17.78 -6.16
N ASN A 70 -5.63 -16.71 -6.92
CA ASN A 70 -6.23 -16.58 -8.23
C ASN A 70 -5.68 -17.69 -9.14
N TYR A 71 -6.59 -18.48 -9.74
CA TYR A 71 -6.24 -19.65 -10.56
C TYR A 71 -5.21 -19.35 -11.64
N PHE A 72 -5.38 -18.24 -12.38
CA PHE A 72 -4.48 -17.88 -13.49
C PHE A 72 -3.13 -17.26 -13.05
N TYR A 73 -2.91 -17.00 -11.76
CA TYR A 73 -1.63 -16.49 -11.26
C TYR A 73 -0.63 -17.60 -10.86
N GLY A 74 -1.10 -18.79 -10.56
CA GLY A 74 -0.23 -19.87 -10.12
C GLY A 74 -0.80 -21.27 -10.38
N PRO A 75 -1.98 -21.62 -9.89
CA PRO A 75 -2.55 -22.95 -10.02
C PRO A 75 -2.66 -23.42 -11.46
N ALA A 76 -3.10 -22.56 -12.38
CA ALA A 76 -3.23 -22.89 -13.82
C ALA A 76 -1.88 -23.29 -14.46
N THR A 77 -0.79 -22.65 -14.07
CA THR A 77 0.55 -23.01 -14.57
C THR A 77 1.00 -24.38 -14.06
N ARG A 78 0.66 -24.69 -12.80
CA ARG A 78 0.93 -26.01 -12.21
C ARG A 78 0.12 -27.08 -12.92
N ASP A 79 -1.17 -26.84 -13.13
CA ASP A 79 -2.06 -27.78 -13.79
C ASP A 79 -1.65 -28.00 -15.25
N LEU A 80 -1.20 -26.95 -15.95
CA LEU A 80 -0.60 -27.05 -17.29
C LEU A 80 0.66 -27.92 -17.30
N ARG A 81 1.57 -27.75 -16.31
CA ARG A 81 2.75 -28.61 -16.20
C ARG A 81 2.39 -30.06 -15.96
N GLN A 82 1.35 -30.34 -15.16
CA GLN A 82 0.83 -31.70 -14.99
C GLN A 82 0.29 -32.25 -16.30
N LEU A 83 -0.53 -31.50 -17.03
CA LEU A 83 -1.08 -31.92 -18.32
C LEU A 83 0.01 -32.22 -19.35
N LEU A 84 1.04 -31.39 -19.45
CA LEU A 84 2.17 -31.61 -20.38
C LEU A 84 2.94 -32.88 -20.01
N THR A 85 3.27 -33.06 -18.73
CA THR A 85 4.02 -34.24 -18.26
C THR A 85 3.21 -35.52 -18.43
N GLN A 86 1.95 -35.50 -18.02
CA GLN A 86 1.08 -36.66 -18.09
C GLN A 86 0.60 -36.96 -19.52
N GLY A 87 0.38 -35.93 -20.33
CA GLY A 87 0.04 -36.09 -21.74
C GLY A 87 1.10 -36.87 -22.53
N ARG A 88 2.39 -36.54 -22.30
CA ARG A 88 3.51 -37.31 -22.86
C ARG A 88 3.51 -38.78 -22.42
N ARG A 89 3.31 -39.04 -21.13
CA ARG A 89 3.23 -40.38 -20.56
C ARG A 89 2.00 -41.14 -21.08
N LEU A 90 0.87 -40.47 -21.16
CA LEU A 90 -0.36 -41.01 -21.72
C LEU A 90 -0.16 -41.52 -23.13
N TYR A 91 0.41 -40.69 -24.02
CA TYR A 91 0.71 -41.09 -25.41
C TYR A 91 1.57 -42.32 -25.44
N ALA A 92 2.75 -42.28 -24.76
CA ALA A 92 3.70 -43.39 -24.78
C ALA A 92 3.09 -44.71 -24.30
N ARG A 93 2.31 -44.68 -23.20
CA ARG A 93 1.61 -45.87 -22.65
C ARG A 93 0.52 -46.36 -23.60
N THR A 94 -0.35 -45.47 -24.08
CA THR A 94 -1.48 -45.90 -24.96
C THR A 94 -0.95 -46.55 -26.23
N VAL A 95 0.08 -45.98 -26.84
CA VAL A 95 0.71 -46.59 -28.05
C VAL A 95 1.36 -47.92 -27.70
N ALA A 96 2.16 -47.99 -26.63
CA ALA A 96 2.84 -49.24 -26.23
C ALA A 96 1.83 -50.35 -25.88
N ASP A 97 0.74 -50.02 -25.17
CA ASP A 97 -0.28 -50.97 -24.83
C ASP A 97 -1.01 -51.50 -26.07
N ALA A 98 -1.30 -50.64 -27.04
CA ALA A 98 -1.92 -51.03 -28.29
C ALA A 98 -1.00 -51.99 -29.13
N PHE A 99 0.29 -51.69 -29.22
CA PHE A 99 1.25 -52.56 -29.86
C PHE A 99 1.40 -53.88 -29.12
N ARG A 100 1.52 -53.87 -27.78
CA ARG A 100 1.59 -55.12 -26.99
C ARG A 100 0.38 -56.00 -27.17
N ALA A 101 -0.82 -55.41 -27.19
CA ALA A 101 -2.06 -56.18 -27.40
C ALA A 101 -2.08 -56.86 -28.78
N VAL A 102 -1.67 -56.19 -29.87
CA VAL A 102 -1.59 -56.78 -31.18
C VAL A 102 -0.51 -57.85 -31.25
N SER A 103 0.66 -57.59 -30.65
CA SER A 103 1.77 -58.57 -30.59
C SER A 103 1.38 -59.83 -29.87
N ALA A 104 0.73 -59.72 -28.70
CA ALA A 104 0.26 -60.88 -27.96
C ALA A 104 -0.75 -61.72 -28.77
N ALA A 105 -1.75 -61.05 -29.39
CA ALA A 105 -2.83 -61.72 -30.10
C ALA A 105 -2.41 -62.36 -31.43
N GLN A 106 -1.47 -61.78 -32.15
CA GLN A 106 -1.17 -62.18 -33.52
C GLN A 106 0.19 -62.90 -33.70
N PHE A 107 1.16 -62.67 -32.81
CA PHE A 107 2.51 -63.21 -32.98
C PHE A 107 2.92 -64.18 -31.85
N THR A 108 2.46 -63.95 -30.59
CA THR A 108 2.87 -64.79 -29.46
C THR A 108 1.92 -65.97 -29.22
N ALA A 109 0.61 -65.79 -29.35
CA ALA A 109 -0.39 -66.81 -29.17
C ALA A 109 -1.47 -66.72 -30.30
N PRO A 110 -1.15 -67.00 -31.56
CA PRO A 110 -2.07 -66.86 -32.66
C PRO A 110 -3.18 -67.92 -32.56
N THR A 111 -4.41 -67.45 -32.68
CA THR A 111 -5.63 -68.30 -32.69
C THR A 111 -5.92 -68.91 -34.06
N THR A 112 -5.16 -68.51 -35.09
CA THR A 112 -5.29 -68.93 -36.48
C THR A 112 -3.93 -69.39 -37.04
N HIS A 113 -3.90 -70.02 -38.23
CA HIS A 113 -2.66 -70.40 -38.87
C HIS A 113 -1.74 -69.20 -39.06
N LEU A 114 -0.44 -69.41 -38.86
CA LEU A 114 0.61 -68.37 -38.96
C LEU A 114 0.59 -67.65 -40.31
N ALA A 115 0.26 -68.36 -41.40
CA ALA A 115 0.15 -67.78 -42.74
C ALA A 115 -0.94 -66.66 -42.85
N VAL A 116 -1.90 -66.61 -41.94
CA VAL A 116 -2.96 -65.59 -41.91
C VAL A 116 -2.69 -64.55 -40.79
N SER A 117 -2.28 -65.03 -39.61
CA SER A 117 -2.10 -64.16 -38.46
C SER A 117 -0.91 -63.19 -38.61
N VAL A 118 0.19 -63.61 -39.30
CA VAL A 118 1.35 -62.74 -39.51
C VAL A 118 1.02 -61.55 -40.43
N PRO A 119 0.52 -61.73 -41.67
CA PRO A 119 0.21 -60.57 -42.50
C PRO A 119 -0.90 -59.70 -41.91
N TYR A 120 -1.91 -60.27 -41.22
CA TYR A 120 -2.95 -59.51 -40.53
C TYR A 120 -2.35 -58.70 -39.36
N GLY A 121 -1.49 -59.30 -38.56
CA GLY A 121 -0.77 -58.62 -37.47
C GLY A 121 0.10 -57.47 -37.97
N LEU A 122 0.84 -57.65 -39.10
CA LEU A 122 1.61 -56.58 -39.73
C LEU A 122 0.72 -55.44 -40.21
N THR A 123 -0.46 -55.75 -40.78
CA THR A 123 -1.44 -54.72 -41.18
C THR A 123 -1.93 -53.90 -39.99
N LEU A 124 -2.24 -54.54 -38.88
CA LEU A 124 -2.64 -53.87 -37.65
C LEU A 124 -1.54 -53.03 -37.09
N CYS A 125 -0.25 -53.53 -37.10
CA CYS A 125 0.90 -52.78 -36.68
C CYS A 125 1.15 -51.54 -37.55
N ALA A 126 1.01 -51.68 -38.88
CA ALA A 126 1.08 -50.54 -39.80
C ALA A 126 0.02 -49.48 -39.50
N GLY A 127 -1.22 -49.93 -39.24
CA GLY A 127 -2.32 -49.04 -38.79
C GLY A 127 -2.01 -48.34 -37.47
N LEU A 128 -1.51 -49.07 -36.48
CA LEU A 128 -1.07 -48.48 -35.21
C LEU A 128 0.07 -47.49 -35.39
N GLY A 129 1.07 -47.79 -36.26
CA GLY A 129 2.16 -46.86 -36.59
C GLY A 129 1.65 -45.56 -37.21
N ALA A 130 0.75 -45.71 -38.22
CA ALA A 130 0.08 -44.54 -38.81
C ALA A 130 -0.75 -43.74 -37.79
N GLY A 131 -1.53 -44.43 -36.95
CA GLY A 131 -2.28 -43.80 -35.87
C GLY A 131 -1.43 -43.11 -34.86
N ALA A 132 -0.28 -43.69 -34.49
CA ALA A 132 0.67 -43.05 -33.59
C ALA A 132 1.30 -41.82 -34.24
N ALA A 133 1.73 -41.92 -35.53
CA ALA A 133 2.30 -40.79 -36.27
C ALA A 133 1.36 -39.60 -36.44
N LEU A 134 0.06 -39.85 -36.62
CA LEU A 134 -1.01 -38.83 -36.69
C LEU A 134 -1.42 -38.34 -35.29
N GLY A 135 -1.49 -39.25 -34.33
CA GLY A 135 -1.92 -38.94 -32.96
C GLY A 135 -0.95 -38.04 -32.17
N ALA A 136 0.38 -38.18 -32.45
CA ALA A 136 1.39 -37.36 -31.78
C ALA A 136 1.23 -35.86 -32.06
N PRO A 137 1.22 -35.41 -33.36
CA PRO A 137 1.04 -33.98 -33.65
C PRO A 137 -0.34 -33.48 -33.24
N LEU A 138 -1.42 -34.28 -33.35
CA LEU A 138 -2.75 -33.89 -32.92
C LEU A 138 -2.81 -33.68 -31.41
N LEU A 139 -2.22 -34.57 -30.61
CA LEU A 139 -2.12 -34.40 -29.15
C LEU A 139 -1.25 -33.20 -28.80
N ALA A 140 -0.15 -33.00 -29.50
CA ALA A 140 0.72 -31.83 -29.33
C ALA A 140 -0.04 -30.53 -29.64
N LEU A 141 -0.85 -30.52 -30.70
CA LEU A 141 -1.73 -29.39 -31.04
C LEU A 141 -2.76 -29.08 -29.92
N LEU A 142 -3.43 -30.11 -29.40
CA LEU A 142 -4.40 -29.95 -28.31
C LEU A 142 -3.75 -29.40 -27.03
N LEU A 143 -2.59 -29.93 -26.68
CA LEU A 143 -1.81 -29.45 -25.54
C LEU A 143 -1.29 -28.01 -25.79
N GLY A 144 -0.87 -27.71 -27.01
CA GLY A 144 -0.42 -26.38 -27.42
C GLY A 144 -1.53 -25.33 -27.36
N LEU A 145 -2.72 -25.65 -27.88
CA LEU A 145 -3.90 -24.79 -27.80
C LEU A 145 -4.34 -24.55 -26.34
N HIS A 146 -4.30 -25.59 -25.53
CA HIS A 146 -4.58 -25.45 -24.09
C HIS A 146 -3.54 -24.56 -23.40
N ALA A 147 -2.26 -24.76 -23.69
CA ALA A 147 -1.18 -23.94 -23.14
C ALA A 147 -1.31 -22.48 -23.56
N LEU A 148 -1.64 -22.21 -24.83
CA LEU A 148 -1.90 -20.86 -25.34
C LEU A 148 -3.07 -20.20 -24.63
N GLY A 149 -4.19 -20.94 -24.46
CA GLY A 149 -5.36 -20.45 -23.71
C GLY A 149 -5.02 -20.09 -22.27
N VAL A 150 -4.31 -20.95 -21.55
CA VAL A 150 -3.86 -20.68 -20.17
C VAL A 150 -2.92 -19.47 -20.13
N ALA A 151 -1.97 -19.38 -21.08
CA ALA A 151 -1.04 -18.26 -21.14
C ALA A 151 -1.77 -16.94 -21.43
N ALA A 152 -2.72 -16.92 -22.35
CA ALA A 152 -3.53 -15.74 -22.68
C ALA A 152 -4.37 -15.27 -21.48
N LEU A 153 -5.04 -16.21 -20.79
CA LEU A 153 -5.81 -15.88 -19.58
C LEU A 153 -4.91 -15.41 -18.42
N ALA A 154 -3.75 -16.02 -18.25
CA ALA A 154 -2.77 -15.58 -17.24
C ALA A 154 -2.19 -14.20 -17.56
N ALA A 155 -1.88 -13.92 -18.83
CA ALA A 155 -1.45 -12.60 -19.29
C ALA A 155 -2.55 -11.56 -19.09
N GLY A 156 -3.78 -11.87 -19.49
CA GLY A 156 -4.96 -11.03 -19.26
C GLY A 156 -5.16 -10.71 -17.77
N ALA A 157 -5.08 -11.70 -16.89
CA ALA A 157 -5.20 -11.51 -15.44
C ALA A 157 -4.08 -10.59 -14.90
N ARG A 158 -2.84 -10.72 -15.40
CA ARG A 158 -1.71 -9.86 -15.00
C ARG A 158 -1.87 -8.43 -15.49
N LEU A 159 -2.28 -8.24 -16.75
CA LEU A 159 -2.56 -6.93 -17.33
C LEU A 159 -3.70 -6.23 -16.59
N THR A 160 -4.79 -6.95 -16.30
CA THR A 160 -5.90 -6.41 -15.50
C THR A 160 -5.44 -6.03 -14.10
N ALA A 161 -4.63 -6.85 -13.44
CA ALA A 161 -4.08 -6.51 -12.13
C ALA A 161 -3.20 -5.25 -12.19
N LEU A 162 -2.37 -5.11 -13.22
CA LEU A 162 -1.54 -3.92 -13.43
C LEU A 162 -2.42 -2.68 -13.64
N ALA A 163 -3.40 -2.75 -14.53
CA ALA A 163 -4.34 -1.66 -14.79
C ALA A 163 -5.11 -1.23 -13.53
N LEU A 164 -5.58 -2.20 -12.73
CA LEU A 164 -6.26 -1.91 -11.48
C LEU A 164 -5.33 -1.28 -10.43
N ARG A 165 -4.08 -1.73 -10.34
CA ARG A 165 -3.07 -1.15 -9.44
C ARG A 165 -2.71 0.28 -9.84
N THR A 166 -2.58 0.56 -11.14
CA THR A 166 -2.31 1.91 -11.63
C THR A 166 -3.50 2.83 -11.38
N ALA A 167 -4.73 2.37 -11.64
CA ALA A 167 -5.94 3.12 -11.36
C ALA A 167 -6.08 3.45 -9.86
N ASP A 168 -5.87 2.46 -8.99
CA ASP A 168 -5.93 2.63 -7.53
C ASP A 168 -4.90 3.66 -7.06
N ARG A 169 -3.65 3.57 -7.57
CA ARG A 169 -2.60 4.54 -7.27
C ARG A 169 -2.92 5.93 -7.78
N THR A 170 -3.48 6.06 -8.98
CA THR A 170 -3.90 7.35 -9.53
C THR A 170 -4.95 8.00 -8.64
N VAL A 171 -5.95 7.22 -8.19
CA VAL A 171 -6.98 7.71 -7.26
C VAL A 171 -6.36 8.17 -5.93
N MET A 172 -5.37 7.43 -5.40
CA MET A 172 -4.66 7.83 -4.17
C MET A 172 -3.89 9.15 -4.37
N VAL A 173 -3.20 9.31 -5.51
CA VAL A 173 -2.52 10.58 -5.83
C VAL A 173 -3.51 11.74 -5.95
N LEU A 174 -4.63 11.53 -6.64
CA LEU A 174 -5.70 12.54 -6.76
C LEU A 174 -6.36 12.90 -5.42
N ARG A 175 -6.30 12.02 -4.44
CA ARG A 175 -6.72 12.27 -3.05
C ARG A 175 -5.65 12.96 -2.19
N GLY A 176 -4.53 13.36 -2.77
CA GLY A 176 -3.42 13.99 -2.04
C GLY A 176 -2.54 13.02 -1.25
N LEU A 177 -2.59 11.72 -1.55
CA LEU A 177 -1.84 10.66 -0.85
C LEU A 177 -0.78 10.00 -1.77
N PRO A 178 0.14 10.75 -2.39
CA PRO A 178 1.08 10.20 -3.37
C PRO A 178 2.05 9.17 -2.79
N ARG A 179 2.31 9.23 -1.48
CA ARG A 179 3.20 8.29 -0.78
C ARG A 179 2.46 7.19 -0.03
N GLY A 180 1.13 7.23 0.04
CA GLY A 180 0.29 6.34 0.84
C GLY A 180 -0.13 6.97 2.16
N ILE A 181 -0.65 6.15 3.07
CA ILE A 181 -1.21 6.54 4.35
C ILE A 181 -0.08 6.73 5.38
N LEU A 182 -0.10 7.80 6.15
CA LEU A 182 0.87 8.03 7.22
C LEU A 182 0.51 7.20 8.46
N CYS A 183 1.45 6.40 8.95
CA CYS A 183 1.29 5.71 10.24
C CYS A 183 1.66 6.64 11.38
N ARG A 184 0.74 6.92 12.30
CA ARG A 184 0.94 7.81 13.46
C ARG A 184 1.95 7.27 14.49
N SER A 185 2.22 5.97 14.48
CA SER A 185 3.09 5.34 15.49
C SER A 185 4.54 5.26 15.07
N CYS A 186 4.84 5.01 13.78
CA CYS A 186 6.20 4.96 13.26
C CYS A 186 6.50 6.07 12.24
N TYR A 187 5.50 6.88 11.89
CA TYR A 187 5.58 8.00 10.95
C TYR A 187 6.07 7.63 9.54
N GLU A 188 6.01 6.36 9.18
CA GLU A 188 6.32 5.91 7.85
C GLU A 188 5.06 5.80 6.99
N HIS A 189 5.22 6.04 5.67
CA HIS A 189 4.13 5.93 4.74
C HIS A 189 3.84 4.48 4.40
N VAL A 190 2.59 4.08 4.53
CA VAL A 190 2.08 2.75 4.23
C VAL A 190 1.32 2.81 2.92
N PRO A 191 1.92 2.36 1.81
CA PRO A 191 1.22 2.39 0.50
C PRO A 191 0.09 1.37 0.44
N TYR A 192 0.21 0.25 1.13
CA TYR A 192 -0.80 -0.82 1.21
C TYR A 192 -0.84 -1.39 2.62
N PRO A 193 -1.82 -1.01 3.45
CA PRO A 193 -1.99 -1.53 4.80
C PRO A 193 -2.23 -3.05 4.84
N GLN A 194 -1.98 -3.63 5.99
CA GLN A 194 -2.50 -4.96 6.33
C GLN A 194 -3.92 -4.80 6.87
N TYR A 195 -4.77 -5.80 6.65
CA TYR A 195 -6.14 -5.79 7.14
C TYR A 195 -6.50 -7.09 7.82
N ASP A 196 -7.20 -7.02 8.94
CA ASP A 196 -7.78 -8.19 9.58
C ASP A 196 -8.98 -8.71 8.78
N CYS A 197 -9.23 -10.01 8.87
CA CYS A 197 -10.40 -10.61 8.26
C CYS A 197 -11.68 -10.01 8.90
N PRO A 198 -12.67 -9.56 8.11
CA PRO A 198 -13.89 -8.94 8.65
C PRO A 198 -14.76 -9.91 9.47
N ARG A 199 -14.55 -11.23 9.33
CA ARG A 199 -15.25 -12.22 10.14
C ARG A 199 -14.67 -12.24 11.56
N ALA A 200 -15.46 -11.90 12.57
CA ALA A 200 -15.04 -11.78 13.97
C ALA A 200 -14.38 -13.06 14.53
N SER A 201 -14.81 -14.25 14.08
CA SER A 201 -14.21 -15.52 14.49
C SER A 201 -12.86 -15.86 13.80
N CYS A 202 -12.47 -15.07 12.78
CA CYS A 202 -11.26 -15.30 12.01
C CYS A 202 -10.23 -14.23 12.34
N ARG A 203 -9.22 -14.57 13.16
CA ARG A 203 -8.14 -13.65 13.57
C ARG A 203 -6.99 -13.57 12.56
N ARG A 204 -7.24 -13.83 11.28
CA ARG A 204 -6.19 -13.84 10.25
C ARG A 204 -5.98 -12.44 9.69
N ARG A 205 -4.73 -11.99 9.70
CA ARG A 205 -4.30 -10.75 9.09
C ARG A 205 -3.81 -11.00 7.66
N HIS A 206 -4.25 -10.17 6.74
CA HIS A 206 -3.91 -10.25 5.33
C HIS A 206 -2.89 -9.17 4.98
N VAL A 207 -1.72 -9.61 4.55
CA VAL A 207 -0.64 -8.77 4.03
C VAL A 207 -0.80 -8.63 2.52
N ASP A 208 -0.32 -7.54 1.96
CA ASP A 208 -0.27 -7.31 0.51
C ASP A 208 -1.65 -7.48 -0.17
N ILE A 209 -2.63 -6.72 0.31
CA ILE A 209 -3.96 -6.66 -0.31
C ILE A 209 -3.88 -5.77 -1.55
N ARG A 210 -3.37 -6.32 -2.65
CA ARG A 210 -3.34 -5.69 -3.98
C ARG A 210 -3.99 -6.61 -5.00
N PRO A 211 -4.57 -6.07 -6.09
CA PRO A 211 -5.00 -6.89 -7.21
C PRO A 211 -3.86 -7.79 -7.71
N GLY A 212 -4.07 -9.10 -7.73
CA GLY A 212 -3.01 -10.01 -8.15
C GLY A 212 -3.23 -11.47 -7.77
N THR A 213 -2.19 -12.05 -7.17
CA THR A 213 -2.11 -13.50 -6.86
C THR A 213 -3.33 -14.05 -6.12
N PHE A 214 -3.90 -13.28 -5.19
CA PHE A 214 -5.02 -13.73 -4.37
C PHE A 214 -6.39 -13.23 -4.85
N GLY A 215 -6.45 -12.48 -5.92
CA GLY A 215 -7.66 -11.97 -6.54
C GLY A 215 -7.44 -10.64 -7.24
N LEU A 216 -8.30 -10.31 -8.21
CA LEU A 216 -8.24 -9.04 -8.94
C LEU A 216 -9.02 -7.95 -8.21
N PHE A 217 -10.28 -8.19 -7.91
CA PHE A 217 -11.18 -7.24 -7.24
C PHE A 217 -11.40 -7.55 -5.76
N ARG A 218 -11.40 -8.85 -5.43
CA ARG A 218 -11.61 -9.35 -4.08
C ARG A 218 -10.68 -10.51 -3.78
N ARG A 219 -10.13 -10.53 -2.60
CA ARG A 219 -9.35 -11.61 -2.03
C ARG A 219 -10.27 -12.50 -1.18
N ARG A 220 -10.12 -13.80 -1.26
CA ARG A 220 -10.88 -14.74 -0.44
C ARG A 220 -9.98 -15.26 0.68
N CYS A 221 -10.40 -15.05 1.93
CA CYS A 221 -9.77 -15.64 3.10
C CYS A 221 -9.97 -17.16 3.14
N ALA A 222 -9.15 -17.90 3.85
CA ALA A 222 -9.35 -19.33 4.07
C ALA A 222 -10.68 -19.67 4.80
N CYS A 223 -11.23 -18.72 5.57
CA CYS A 223 -12.58 -18.82 6.14
C CYS A 223 -13.71 -18.50 5.15
N THR A 224 -13.38 -18.33 3.85
CA THR A 224 -14.26 -18.00 2.74
C THR A 224 -14.74 -16.55 2.64
N GLU A 225 -14.48 -15.71 3.63
CA GLU A 225 -14.82 -14.28 3.61
C GLU A 225 -14.10 -13.52 2.48
N ARG A 226 -14.76 -12.52 1.91
CA ARG A 226 -14.25 -11.73 0.77
C ARG A 226 -13.78 -10.36 1.22
N ILE A 227 -12.52 -10.05 0.92
CA ILE A 227 -11.86 -8.78 1.26
C ILE A 227 -11.59 -8.04 -0.06
N PRO A 228 -11.93 -6.75 -0.19
CA PRO A 228 -11.61 -5.96 -1.36
C PRO A 228 -10.10 -5.84 -1.54
N THR A 229 -9.64 -5.76 -2.79
CA THR A 229 -8.20 -5.66 -3.14
C THR A 229 -7.80 -4.25 -3.59
N LEU A 230 -8.75 -3.35 -3.72
CA LEU A 230 -8.54 -1.96 -4.12
C LEU A 230 -8.84 -1.05 -2.94
N LEU A 231 -7.93 -0.13 -2.62
CA LEU A 231 -8.13 0.86 -1.56
C LEU A 231 -9.33 1.78 -1.85
N MET A 232 -9.57 2.11 -3.12
CA MET A 232 -10.73 2.90 -3.52
C MET A 232 -12.09 2.20 -3.27
N LEU A 233 -12.11 0.85 -3.20
CA LEU A 233 -13.31 0.07 -2.89
C LEU A 233 -13.51 -0.14 -1.38
N MET A 234 -12.47 0.18 -0.58
CA MET A 234 -12.57 0.18 0.87
C MET A 234 -13.18 1.52 1.29
N SER A 235 -14.50 1.65 1.14
CA SER A 235 -15.23 2.83 1.63
C SER A 235 -15.21 2.90 3.16
N ARG A 236 -15.55 4.07 3.73
CA ARG A 236 -15.74 4.28 5.17
C ARG A 236 -16.63 3.19 5.81
N ASP A 237 -17.61 2.68 5.07
CA ASP A 237 -18.55 1.66 5.53
C ASP A 237 -17.95 0.25 5.58
N ALA A 238 -16.81 0.01 4.92
CA ALA A 238 -16.19 -1.31 4.87
C ALA A 238 -15.53 -1.74 6.18
N ARG A 239 -15.39 -0.86 7.18
CA ARG A 239 -14.91 -1.09 8.56
C ARG A 239 -13.76 -2.07 8.71
N LEU A 240 -12.85 -2.11 7.76
CA LEU A 240 -11.64 -2.91 7.86
C LEU A 240 -10.59 -2.12 8.63
N SER A 241 -10.21 -2.62 9.79
CA SER A 241 -9.10 -2.06 10.55
C SER A 241 -7.79 -2.27 9.76
N GLY A 242 -7.21 -1.19 9.29
CA GLY A 242 -5.90 -1.18 8.65
C GLY A 242 -4.77 -1.19 9.68
N TYR A 243 -3.68 -1.87 9.36
CA TYR A 243 -2.50 -1.94 10.22
C TYR A 243 -1.24 -1.58 9.44
N CYS A 244 -0.28 -1.01 10.15
CA CYS A 244 1.03 -0.70 9.60
C CYS A 244 1.76 -1.97 9.18
N VAL A 245 2.42 -1.91 8.00
CA VAL A 245 3.17 -3.06 7.44
C VAL A 245 4.62 -3.12 7.91
N HIS A 246 5.12 -2.09 8.60
CA HIS A 246 6.50 -2.04 9.06
C HIS A 246 6.70 -3.03 10.21
N GLU A 247 7.76 -3.84 10.12
CA GLU A 247 8.04 -4.98 11.00
C GLU A 247 8.04 -4.63 12.48
N ASN A 248 8.58 -3.46 12.83
CA ASN A 248 8.69 -3.02 14.21
C ASN A 248 7.49 -2.19 14.70
N CYS A 249 6.43 -2.04 13.90
CA CYS A 249 5.27 -1.23 14.25
C CYS A 249 4.00 -2.06 14.40
N GLY A 250 3.44 -2.56 13.31
CA GLY A 250 2.22 -3.39 13.31
C GLY A 250 0.98 -2.76 13.96
N ARG A 251 1.03 -1.44 14.31
CA ARG A 251 -0.06 -0.75 15.03
C ARG A 251 -1.21 -0.41 14.09
N PRO A 252 -2.43 -0.25 14.63
CA PRO A 252 -3.58 0.16 13.84
C PRO A 252 -3.36 1.54 13.23
N LEU A 253 -3.84 1.70 11.99
CA LEU A 253 -3.89 2.98 11.31
C LEU A 253 -5.19 3.70 11.67
N ASN A 254 -5.20 5.04 11.50
CA ASN A 254 -6.41 5.82 11.69
C ASN A 254 -7.52 5.30 10.75
N PRO A 255 -8.76 5.10 11.24
CA PRO A 255 -9.90 4.67 10.40
C PRO A 255 -10.19 5.59 9.21
N ASP A 256 -9.92 6.89 9.35
CA ASP A 256 -10.10 7.89 8.29
C ASP A 256 -8.91 8.01 7.32
N ALA A 257 -7.78 7.39 7.66
CA ALA A 257 -6.58 7.42 6.83
C ALA A 257 -6.82 6.79 5.45
N GLY A 258 -6.29 7.42 4.40
CA GLY A 258 -6.46 6.95 3.03
C GLY A 258 -7.73 7.42 2.31
N HIS A 259 -8.63 8.12 3.00
CA HIS A 259 -9.88 8.64 2.41
C HIS A 259 -9.79 10.12 2.04
N MET A 260 -8.90 10.87 2.67
CA MET A 260 -8.73 12.30 2.49
C MET A 260 -7.24 12.68 2.49
N PRO A 261 -6.87 13.86 1.95
CA PRO A 261 -5.52 14.39 2.06
C PRO A 261 -5.07 14.50 3.52
N GLU A 262 -3.80 14.19 3.75
CA GLU A 262 -3.18 14.29 5.07
C GLU A 262 -2.21 15.48 5.07
N LEU A 263 -2.32 16.34 6.08
CA LEU A 263 -1.43 17.46 6.30
C LEU A 263 -0.70 17.26 7.63
N VAL A 264 0.62 17.40 7.59
CA VAL A 264 1.49 17.27 8.76
C VAL A 264 2.08 18.63 9.07
N LEU A 265 1.83 19.13 10.30
CA LEU A 265 2.31 20.42 10.81
C LEU A 265 3.25 20.20 12.02
N PRO A 266 4.55 20.07 11.81
CA PRO A 266 5.52 20.04 12.91
C PRO A 266 5.70 21.44 13.51
N LEU A 267 5.62 21.54 14.84
CA LEU A 267 6.01 22.73 15.59
C LEU A 267 7.47 22.59 16.03
N ILE A 268 8.29 23.54 15.63
CA ILE A 268 9.71 23.63 15.95
C ILE A 268 9.91 24.81 16.89
N GLY A 269 10.82 24.74 17.83
CA GLY A 269 11.11 25.86 18.72
C GLY A 269 11.85 25.42 19.98
N GLY A 270 12.44 26.35 20.70
CA GLY A 270 13.18 26.13 21.93
C GLY A 270 12.28 25.59 23.06
N ARG A 271 12.91 25.13 24.14
CA ARG A 271 12.20 24.81 25.37
C ARG A 271 11.58 26.10 25.94
N ALA A 272 10.34 26.02 26.42
CA ALA A 272 9.55 27.15 26.91
C ALA A 272 9.25 28.24 25.87
N ALA A 273 9.44 27.99 24.55
CA ALA A 273 9.06 28.94 23.51
C ALA A 273 7.53 29.07 23.30
N GLY A 274 6.71 28.20 23.90
CA GLY A 274 5.25 28.24 23.81
C GLY A 274 4.65 27.31 22.76
N LYS A 275 5.39 26.28 22.28
CA LYS A 275 4.92 25.32 21.25
C LYS A 275 3.61 24.62 21.64
N THR A 276 3.56 24.02 22.83
CA THR A 276 2.38 23.29 23.31
C THR A 276 1.18 24.20 23.46
N GLN A 277 1.39 25.43 23.96
CA GLN A 277 0.34 26.44 24.04
C GLN A 277 -0.14 26.87 22.66
N LEU A 278 0.77 27.09 21.70
CA LEU A 278 0.40 27.42 20.33
C LEU A 278 -0.38 26.28 19.67
N MET A 279 0.01 25.02 19.88
CA MET A 279 -0.75 23.85 19.40
C MET A 279 -2.17 23.86 19.97
N ALA A 280 -2.33 24.08 21.26
CA ALA A 280 -3.63 24.16 21.90
C ALA A 280 -4.48 25.30 21.32
N ALA A 281 -3.88 26.48 21.15
CA ALA A 281 -4.55 27.65 20.56
C ALA A 281 -4.95 27.42 19.10
N MET A 282 -4.11 26.76 18.30
CA MET A 282 -4.42 26.40 16.90
C MET A 282 -5.63 25.45 16.82
N VAL A 283 -5.65 24.42 17.66
CA VAL A 283 -6.79 23.48 17.72
C VAL A 283 -8.06 24.19 18.12
N LYS A 284 -7.99 25.03 19.17
CA LYS A 284 -9.13 25.81 19.65
C LYS A 284 -9.63 26.83 18.61
N ALA A 285 -8.70 27.46 17.88
CA ALA A 285 -9.06 28.37 16.78
C ALA A 285 -9.87 27.67 15.68
N MET A 286 -9.48 26.44 15.31
CA MET A 286 -10.22 25.64 14.34
C MET A 286 -11.60 25.24 14.85
N GLN A 287 -11.74 24.89 16.14
CA GLN A 287 -13.01 24.57 16.76
C GLN A 287 -13.93 25.80 16.84
N ASN A 288 -13.42 26.94 17.28
CA ASN A 288 -14.16 28.18 17.31
C ASN A 288 -14.63 28.62 15.92
N ALA A 289 -13.79 28.43 14.89
CA ALA A 289 -14.18 28.68 13.50
C ALA A 289 -15.35 27.78 13.06
N ALA A 290 -15.32 26.50 13.43
CA ALA A 290 -16.40 25.56 13.12
C ALA A 290 -17.72 25.92 13.83
N GLU A 291 -17.67 26.33 15.10
CA GLU A 291 -18.82 26.81 15.85
C GLU A 291 -19.44 28.07 15.24
N ASN A 292 -18.63 28.92 14.60
CA ASN A 292 -19.06 30.15 13.92
C ASN A 292 -19.42 29.95 12.43
N GLY A 293 -19.76 28.73 12.02
CA GLY A 293 -20.19 28.41 10.64
C GLY A 293 -19.07 28.16 9.64
N GLY A 294 -17.82 28.07 10.09
CA GLY A 294 -16.69 27.66 9.29
C GLY A 294 -16.64 26.14 9.02
N PRO A 295 -15.54 25.64 8.45
CA PRO A 295 -15.37 24.21 8.18
C PRO A 295 -15.51 23.37 9.45
N ALA A 296 -16.34 22.32 9.42
CA ALA A 296 -16.53 21.42 10.53
C ALA A 296 -15.20 20.79 10.99
N VAL A 297 -15.07 20.61 12.30
CA VAL A 297 -13.89 20.01 12.92
C VAL A 297 -14.32 18.85 13.81
N ARG A 298 -13.67 17.70 13.66
CA ARG A 298 -13.87 16.53 14.53
C ARG A 298 -12.53 15.89 14.86
N LEU A 299 -12.45 15.27 16.01
CA LEU A 299 -11.28 14.50 16.42
C LEU A 299 -11.17 13.23 15.54
N ALA A 300 -9.95 12.88 15.19
CA ALA A 300 -9.70 11.76 14.28
C ALA A 300 -9.76 10.40 15.01
N ASP A 301 -9.48 10.37 16.32
CA ASP A 301 -9.42 9.14 17.12
C ASP A 301 -9.50 9.42 18.63
N GLN A 302 -9.58 8.33 19.43
CA GLN A 302 -9.68 8.41 20.89
C GLN A 302 -8.42 9.01 21.54
N GLU A 303 -7.23 8.72 21.02
CA GLU A 303 -5.98 9.29 21.55
C GLU A 303 -5.96 10.82 21.40
N SER A 304 -6.51 11.32 20.29
CA SER A 304 -6.69 12.76 20.08
C SER A 304 -7.76 13.34 21.03
N SER A 305 -8.76 12.56 21.42
CA SER A 305 -9.75 12.99 22.43
C SER A 305 -9.12 13.17 23.82
N ASP A 306 -8.28 12.21 24.22
CA ASP A 306 -7.57 12.29 25.50
C ASP A 306 -6.60 13.49 25.52
N THR A 307 -5.90 13.71 24.41
CA THR A 307 -5.01 14.85 24.22
C THR A 307 -5.76 16.17 24.23
N GLN A 308 -7.01 16.22 23.70
CA GLN A 308 -7.83 17.43 23.68
C GLN A 308 -8.17 17.94 25.08
N GLN A 309 -8.46 17.06 26.02
CA GLN A 309 -8.71 17.46 27.41
C GLN A 309 -7.48 18.14 28.00
N LEU A 310 -6.30 17.58 27.79
CA LEU A 310 -5.03 18.18 28.23
C LEU A 310 -4.77 19.55 27.56
N LEU A 311 -5.07 19.68 26.26
CA LEU A 311 -4.91 20.95 25.54
C LEU A 311 -5.86 22.04 26.08
N ASN A 312 -7.09 21.70 26.45
CA ASN A 312 -8.02 22.64 27.05
C ASN A 312 -7.52 23.12 28.42
N GLU A 313 -7.03 22.22 29.27
CA GLU A 313 -6.40 22.59 30.55
C GLU A 313 -5.22 23.53 30.36
N ILE A 314 -4.39 23.32 29.34
CA ILE A 314 -3.23 24.16 29.02
C ILE A 314 -3.65 25.57 28.65
N LEU A 315 -4.76 25.75 27.92
CA LEU A 315 -5.28 27.08 27.56
C LEU A 315 -5.83 27.88 28.75
N GLU A 316 -6.34 27.19 29.75
CA GLU A 316 -6.90 27.81 30.98
C GLU A 316 -5.79 28.22 31.95
N ILE A 317 -4.60 27.61 31.89
CA ILE A 317 -3.48 27.91 32.76
C ILE A 317 -2.71 29.10 32.23
N GLN A 318 -2.91 30.26 32.80
CA GLN A 318 -2.07 31.44 32.61
C GLN A 318 -0.72 31.20 33.31
N GLY A 319 0.26 30.64 32.60
CA GLY A 319 1.57 30.40 33.21
C GLY A 319 2.36 29.27 32.56
N HIS A 320 3.29 28.70 33.29
CA HIS A 320 4.18 27.65 32.82
C HIS A 320 3.43 26.35 32.51
N THR A 321 3.48 25.92 31.27
CA THR A 321 3.11 24.54 30.92
C THR A 321 4.14 23.56 31.47
N ARG A 322 3.70 22.37 31.94
CA ARG A 322 4.63 21.31 32.31
C ARG A 322 5.52 20.96 31.11
N PRO A 323 6.83 20.70 31.30
CA PRO A 323 7.71 20.31 30.21
C PRO A 323 7.11 19.11 29.46
N THR A 324 7.07 19.18 28.13
CA THR A 324 6.67 18.06 27.28
C THR A 324 7.56 16.88 27.58
N GLY A 325 6.98 15.79 28.07
CA GLY A 325 7.75 14.62 28.52
C GLY A 325 8.64 14.03 27.43
N LYS A 326 9.67 13.25 27.81
CA LYS A 326 10.59 12.55 26.88
C LYS A 326 9.93 11.40 26.08
N ALA A 327 8.62 11.17 26.23
CA ALA A 327 7.86 10.25 25.40
C ALA A 327 7.79 10.71 23.93
N LEU A 328 7.37 9.84 23.01
CA LEU A 328 7.17 10.15 21.58
C LEU A 328 6.47 11.51 21.39
N PRO A 329 6.74 12.27 20.30
CA PRO A 329 6.07 13.54 20.04
C PRO A 329 4.57 13.38 20.17
N GLN A 330 3.94 14.21 21.00
CA GLN A 330 2.48 14.16 21.11
C GLN A 330 1.88 14.75 19.85
N GLY A 331 1.28 13.88 19.02
CA GLY A 331 0.57 14.27 17.82
C GLY A 331 -0.91 14.42 18.12
N HIS A 332 -1.49 15.57 17.79
CA HIS A 332 -2.91 15.79 17.79
C HIS A 332 -3.47 15.70 16.39
N SER A 333 -4.51 14.88 16.18
CA SER A 333 -5.08 14.64 14.86
C SER A 333 -6.54 15.00 14.82
N LEU A 334 -6.90 15.78 13.81
CA LEU A 334 -8.28 16.23 13.62
C LEU A 334 -8.63 16.20 12.12
N VAL A 335 -9.90 16.01 11.84
CA VAL A 335 -10.45 16.13 10.49
C VAL A 335 -11.15 17.47 10.37
N ARG A 336 -10.76 18.27 9.39
CA ARG A 336 -11.37 19.56 9.09
C ARG A 336 -12.06 19.53 7.73
N GLY A 337 -13.26 20.07 7.66
CA GLY A 337 -14.08 20.17 6.45
C GLY A 337 -15.22 19.16 6.40
N THR A 338 -15.90 19.09 5.27
CA THR A 338 -17.01 18.17 5.00
C THR A 338 -16.91 17.59 3.59
N GLY A 339 -17.29 16.35 3.43
CA GLY A 339 -17.38 15.67 2.14
C GLY A 339 -16.02 15.62 1.39
N ARG A 340 -15.97 16.15 0.16
CA ARG A 340 -14.74 16.15 -0.66
C ARG A 340 -13.68 17.14 -0.19
N GLY A 341 -14.04 18.09 0.65
CA GLY A 341 -13.12 19.09 1.23
C GLY A 341 -12.53 18.67 2.57
N GLU A 342 -12.78 17.45 3.03
CA GLU A 342 -12.19 16.95 4.28
C GLU A 342 -10.68 16.75 4.14
N ARG A 343 -9.95 17.18 5.19
CA ARG A 343 -8.50 16.97 5.33
C ARG A 343 -8.19 16.45 6.72
N LEU A 344 -7.30 15.49 6.81
CA LEU A 344 -6.76 14.97 8.06
C LEU A 344 -5.52 15.77 8.43
N ILE A 345 -5.56 16.49 9.53
CA ILE A 345 -4.48 17.38 10.00
C ILE A 345 -3.82 16.74 11.21
N HIS A 346 -2.51 16.59 11.14
CA HIS A 346 -1.67 16.11 12.22
C HIS A 346 -0.76 17.25 12.70
N ILE A 347 -0.96 17.72 13.91
CA ILE A 347 -0.11 18.74 14.54
C ILE A 347 0.82 18.01 15.51
N PHE A 348 2.12 18.22 15.40
CA PHE A 348 3.12 17.57 16.25
C PHE A 348 3.85 18.60 17.10
N ASP A 349 3.74 18.47 18.42
CA ASP A 349 4.56 19.21 19.37
C ASP A 349 5.89 18.46 19.56
N THR A 350 6.95 19.02 19.03
CA THR A 350 8.28 18.43 19.11
C THR A 350 9.04 19.01 20.29
N ALA A 351 9.47 18.17 21.21
CA ALA A 351 10.40 18.62 22.26
C ALA A 351 11.67 19.15 21.59
N GLY A 352 11.98 20.44 21.77
CA GLY A 352 13.10 21.13 21.10
C GLY A 352 14.47 20.48 21.32
N GLU A 353 14.63 19.71 22.41
CA GLU A 353 15.83 18.95 22.74
C GLU A 353 16.07 17.75 21.81
N ARG A 354 15.07 17.27 21.09
CA ARG A 354 15.18 16.06 20.23
C ARG A 354 15.93 16.32 18.93
N PHE A 355 15.92 17.54 18.44
CA PHE A 355 16.75 17.90 17.29
C PHE A 355 18.26 17.93 17.64
N VAL A 356 18.61 17.82 18.91
CA VAL A 356 19.99 17.86 19.41
C VAL A 356 20.63 16.47 19.42
N ASN A 357 19.88 15.39 19.63
CA ASN A 357 20.41 14.04 19.79
C ASN A 357 20.19 13.19 18.52
N ARG A 358 21.28 12.74 17.90
CA ARG A 358 21.25 11.87 16.69
C ARG A 358 20.47 10.57 16.88
N GLU A 359 20.47 10.00 18.08
CA GLU A 359 19.76 8.75 18.41
C GLU A 359 18.23 8.91 18.45
N GLU A 360 17.72 10.14 18.62
CA GLU A 360 16.29 10.44 18.64
C GLU A 360 15.74 10.85 17.28
N THR A 361 16.57 10.87 16.23
CA THR A 361 16.21 11.28 14.86
C THR A 361 15.13 10.37 14.26
N ASP A 362 15.07 9.10 14.68
CA ASP A 362 14.05 8.15 14.25
C ASP A 362 12.62 8.55 14.72
N ALA A 363 12.52 9.25 15.84
CA ALA A 363 11.25 9.78 16.35
C ALA A 363 10.70 10.96 15.53
N LEU A 364 11.54 11.56 14.67
CA LEU A 364 11.19 12.73 13.85
C LEU A 364 10.81 12.40 12.40
N ARG A 365 10.58 11.13 12.08
CA ARG A 365 10.27 10.68 10.71
C ARG A 365 9.02 11.36 10.11
N TYR A 366 8.07 11.80 10.93
CA TYR A 366 6.89 12.54 10.47
C TYR A 366 7.22 13.84 9.75
N VAL A 367 8.37 14.45 10.07
CA VAL A 367 8.89 15.66 9.41
C VAL A 367 9.09 15.47 7.90
N ARG A 368 9.38 14.24 7.44
CA ARG A 368 9.53 13.90 6.01
C ARG A 368 8.22 14.06 5.22
N ALA A 369 7.08 14.00 5.89
CA ALA A 369 5.76 14.14 5.30
C ALA A 369 5.28 15.59 5.29
N ALA A 370 5.93 16.49 6.04
CA ALA A 370 5.52 17.87 6.18
C ALA A 370 5.84 18.70 4.92
N GLY A 371 4.84 19.42 4.44
CA GLY A 371 5.00 20.48 3.43
C GLY A 371 5.02 21.88 4.05
N THR A 372 4.51 22.03 5.28
CA THR A 372 4.48 23.29 6.03
C THR A 372 5.03 23.05 7.43
N PHE A 373 5.86 23.94 7.89
CA PHE A 373 6.49 23.92 9.22
C PHE A 373 6.10 25.17 10.00
N VAL A 374 5.99 25.05 11.33
CA VAL A 374 5.74 26.18 12.21
C VAL A 374 6.93 26.33 13.17
N LEU A 375 7.68 27.41 13.03
CA LEU A 375 8.74 27.77 13.97
C LEU A 375 8.19 28.71 15.02
N VAL A 376 8.21 28.28 16.28
CA VAL A 376 7.82 29.11 17.42
C VAL A 376 9.07 29.83 17.93
N LEU A 377 9.12 31.13 17.63
CA LEU A 377 10.24 32.01 18.00
C LEU A 377 9.83 32.81 19.24
N ASP A 378 10.59 32.64 20.32
CA ASP A 378 10.43 33.45 21.54
C ASP A 378 11.31 34.68 21.45
N PRO A 379 10.77 35.91 21.37
CA PRO A 379 11.56 37.13 21.33
C PRO A 379 12.36 37.35 22.62
N MET A 380 11.87 36.83 23.75
CA MET A 380 12.56 36.94 25.05
C MET A 380 13.82 36.08 25.16
N ALA A 381 14.02 35.13 24.21
CA ALA A 381 15.26 34.33 24.14
C ALA A 381 16.41 35.10 23.49
N VAL A 382 16.16 36.29 22.94
CA VAL A 382 17.16 37.13 22.28
C VAL A 382 17.65 38.21 23.22
N ASP A 383 18.95 38.34 23.40
CA ASP A 383 19.56 39.33 24.35
C ASP A 383 19.13 40.77 24.03
N ALA A 384 19.03 41.13 22.75
CA ALA A 384 18.60 42.46 22.30
C ALA A 384 17.20 42.84 22.82
N PHE A 385 16.34 41.89 23.11
CA PHE A 385 15.03 42.14 23.73
C PHE A 385 15.21 42.77 25.11
N TRP A 386 16.05 42.23 25.95
CA TRP A 386 16.27 42.68 27.34
C TRP A 386 16.94 44.05 27.42
N THR A 387 17.80 44.40 26.46
CA THR A 387 18.45 45.71 26.39
C THR A 387 17.49 46.85 26.04
N ARG A 388 16.34 46.52 25.47
CA ARG A 388 15.27 47.49 25.08
C ARG A 388 14.17 47.61 26.11
N LEU A 389 14.21 46.81 27.15
CA LEU A 389 13.22 46.89 28.22
C LEU A 389 13.41 48.15 29.01
N ASP A 390 12.37 48.96 29.17
CA ASP A 390 12.40 50.14 30.06
C ASP A 390 12.60 49.66 31.50
N PRO A 391 13.69 50.07 32.16
CA PRO A 391 13.99 49.68 33.54
C PRO A 391 12.91 50.17 34.54
N THR A 392 12.16 51.22 34.17
CA THR A 392 11.13 51.84 35.01
C THR A 392 9.74 51.30 34.76
N GLY A 393 9.57 50.50 33.69
CA GLY A 393 8.31 49.90 33.33
C GLY A 393 7.99 48.62 34.11
N PRO A 394 6.79 48.04 33.90
CA PRO A 394 6.43 46.76 34.49
C PRO A 394 7.46 45.69 34.13
N GLN A 395 7.96 44.97 35.11
CA GLN A 395 9.01 43.94 34.86
C GLN A 395 8.41 42.73 34.10
N VAL A 396 9.18 42.19 33.16
CA VAL A 396 8.88 40.92 32.48
C VAL A 396 9.62 39.81 33.20
N ASP A 397 8.91 38.75 33.54
CA ASP A 397 9.51 37.61 34.23
C ASP A 397 10.49 36.85 33.28
N ARG A 398 11.76 36.90 33.57
CA ARG A 398 12.79 36.18 32.80
C ARG A 398 12.64 34.66 32.82
N THR A 399 11.97 34.12 33.83
CA THR A 399 11.75 32.65 33.92
C THR A 399 10.81 32.15 32.85
N LEU A 400 10.03 33.04 32.25
CA LEU A 400 9.13 32.72 31.14
C LEU A 400 9.89 32.61 29.80
N ALA A 401 11.12 33.12 29.69
CA ALA A 401 11.91 33.10 28.46
C ALA A 401 12.37 31.69 28.09
N SER A 402 12.45 31.42 26.79
CA SER A 402 13.15 30.23 26.30
C SER A 402 14.65 30.31 26.69
N THR A 403 15.18 29.18 27.14
CA THR A 403 16.59 29.06 27.55
C THR A 403 17.54 28.76 26.39
N VAL A 404 17.04 28.58 25.18
CA VAL A 404 17.81 28.21 24.00
C VAL A 404 17.69 29.31 22.93
N ASP A 405 18.81 29.71 22.37
CA ASP A 405 18.86 30.69 21.29
C ASP A 405 18.05 30.21 20.06
N PRO A 406 17.17 31.06 19.49
CA PRO A 406 16.36 30.70 18.32
C PRO A 406 17.17 30.31 17.07
N GLU A 407 18.37 30.92 16.87
CA GLU A 407 19.27 30.61 15.76
C GLU A 407 19.84 29.19 15.87
N ASP A 408 20.27 28.81 17.08
CA ASP A 408 20.74 27.47 17.39
C ASP A 408 19.65 26.41 17.16
N VAL A 409 18.42 26.68 17.63
CA VAL A 409 17.26 25.78 17.46
C VAL A 409 16.96 25.60 15.98
N PHE A 410 16.88 26.70 15.23
CA PHE A 410 16.57 26.67 13.80
C PHE A 410 17.64 25.91 13.02
N SER A 411 18.92 26.25 13.20
CA SER A 411 20.02 25.62 12.46
C SER A 411 20.11 24.12 12.68
N ARG A 412 19.97 23.66 13.93
CA ARG A 412 19.96 22.22 14.27
C ARG A 412 18.74 21.51 13.68
N SER A 413 17.57 22.16 13.74
CA SER A 413 16.34 21.60 13.17
C SER A 413 16.45 21.45 11.66
N VAL A 414 16.91 22.47 10.94
CA VAL A 414 17.11 22.43 9.49
C VAL A 414 18.11 21.34 9.11
N GLN A 415 19.24 21.25 9.82
CA GLN A 415 20.23 20.21 9.56
C GLN A 415 19.62 18.80 9.74
N SER A 416 18.87 18.58 10.81
CA SER A 416 18.20 17.30 11.06
C SER A 416 17.18 16.96 9.96
N ILE A 417 16.33 17.92 9.56
CA ILE A 417 15.33 17.76 8.53
C ILE A 417 15.97 17.44 7.17
N ARG A 418 17.08 18.10 6.84
CA ARG A 418 17.86 17.83 5.61
C ARG A 418 18.43 16.42 5.59
N THR A 419 19.00 15.95 6.72
CA THR A 419 19.54 14.58 6.80
C THR A 419 18.45 13.50 6.59
N MET A 420 17.19 13.83 6.85
CA MET A 420 16.04 12.96 6.56
C MET A 420 15.58 13.00 5.09
N GLY A 421 16.19 13.85 4.24
CA GLY A 421 15.89 13.96 2.82
C GLY A 421 14.65 14.79 2.50
N THR A 422 14.18 15.65 3.40
CA THR A 422 13.07 16.58 3.16
C THR A 422 13.57 17.75 2.30
N ARG A 423 12.77 18.14 1.31
CA ARG A 423 13.05 19.26 0.40
C ARG A 423 12.48 20.55 0.97
N LEU A 424 13.28 21.24 1.78
CA LEU A 424 12.90 22.50 2.40
C LEU A 424 12.67 23.62 1.38
N ASP A 425 13.39 23.60 0.24
CA ASP A 425 13.24 24.52 -0.88
C ASP A 425 11.82 24.53 -1.49
N LYS A 426 11.03 23.51 -1.21
CA LYS A 426 9.62 23.38 -1.62
C LYS A 426 8.64 23.44 -0.45
N ALA A 427 9.14 23.55 0.75
CA ALA A 427 8.34 23.61 1.96
C ALA A 427 8.08 25.06 2.37
N ARG A 428 7.03 25.27 3.14
CA ARG A 428 6.61 26.56 3.70
C ARG A 428 6.99 26.64 5.17
N LEU A 429 7.37 27.83 5.61
CA LEU A 429 7.69 28.09 7.02
C LEU A 429 6.82 29.24 7.57
N ALA A 430 5.99 28.92 8.56
CA ALA A 430 5.33 29.92 9.39
C ALA A 430 6.23 30.24 10.60
N VAL A 431 6.66 31.45 10.73
CA VAL A 431 7.42 31.93 11.90
C VAL A 431 6.43 32.58 12.85
N ALA A 432 6.08 31.87 13.93
CA ALA A 432 5.18 32.35 14.97
C ALA A 432 6.02 32.99 16.10
N VAL A 433 6.13 34.32 16.09
CA VAL A 433 6.69 35.07 17.19
C VAL A 433 5.72 35.00 18.38
N SER A 434 6.10 34.27 19.40
CA SER A 434 5.23 33.94 20.55
C SER A 434 5.18 35.04 21.61
N LYS A 435 4.29 34.88 22.58
CA LYS A 435 4.19 35.71 23.80
C LYS A 435 3.81 37.18 23.55
N LYS A 436 3.08 37.45 22.47
CA LYS A 436 2.54 38.78 22.16
C LYS A 436 1.73 39.36 23.34
N ASP A 437 1.02 38.51 24.07
CA ASP A 437 0.27 38.84 25.26
C ASP A 437 1.12 39.49 26.35
N LEU A 438 2.31 39.00 26.60
CA LEU A 438 3.28 39.56 27.57
C LEU A 438 3.85 40.91 27.13
N LEU A 439 3.76 41.20 25.84
CA LEU A 439 4.29 42.45 25.22
C LEU A 439 3.17 43.48 25.04
N THR A 440 1.91 43.13 25.26
CA THR A 440 0.77 44.03 25.15
C THR A 440 0.93 45.17 26.20
N GLY A 441 0.73 46.40 25.73
CA GLY A 441 0.99 47.59 26.54
C GLY A 441 2.42 48.10 26.53
N ARG A 442 3.34 47.48 25.75
CA ARG A 442 4.74 47.88 25.54
C ARG A 442 5.02 48.07 24.04
N PRO A 443 4.57 49.18 23.45
CA PRO A 443 4.65 49.36 22.01
C PRO A 443 6.09 49.34 21.50
N ALA A 444 7.08 49.75 22.32
CA ALA A 444 8.50 49.71 21.96
C ALA A 444 9.08 48.27 21.78
N LEU A 445 8.34 47.23 22.24
CA LEU A 445 8.73 45.82 22.16
C LEU A 445 7.90 45.02 21.15
N LEU A 446 6.97 45.65 20.48
CA LEU A 446 6.14 45.04 19.43
C LEU A 446 6.46 45.68 18.08
N PRO A 447 6.26 44.99 16.97
CA PRO A 447 6.24 45.59 15.64
C PRO A 447 5.10 46.60 15.49
N ASP A 448 5.29 47.66 14.71
CA ASP A 448 4.28 48.73 14.52
C ASP A 448 2.95 48.17 13.98
N ARG A 449 3.03 47.14 13.16
CA ARG A 449 1.88 46.39 12.62
C ARG A 449 2.08 44.90 12.88
N PRO A 450 1.61 44.37 14.01
CA PRO A 450 1.82 42.97 14.41
C PRO A 450 1.02 41.95 13.60
N ASP A 451 0.18 42.38 12.68
CA ASP A 451 -0.62 41.63 11.70
C ASP A 451 0.02 41.59 10.29
N ASP A 452 1.04 42.40 10.05
CA ASP A 452 1.76 42.49 8.78
C ASP A 452 3.09 41.74 8.80
N SER A 453 3.21 40.71 7.95
CA SER A 453 4.38 39.82 7.93
C SER A 453 5.71 40.55 7.64
N ASP A 454 5.70 41.54 6.72
CA ASP A 454 6.91 42.27 6.35
C ASP A 454 7.34 43.20 7.50
N THR A 455 6.42 43.85 8.17
CA THR A 455 6.70 44.67 9.36
C THR A 455 7.26 43.82 10.50
N ILE A 456 6.73 42.60 10.71
CA ILE A 456 7.27 41.65 11.73
C ILE A 456 8.69 41.22 11.35
N ARG A 457 8.93 40.91 10.08
CA ARG A 457 10.28 40.55 9.56
C ARG A 457 11.28 41.65 9.80
N ASP A 458 10.93 42.88 9.44
CA ASP A 458 11.82 44.03 9.57
C ASP A 458 12.11 44.36 11.06
N TRP A 459 11.11 44.21 11.91
CA TRP A 459 11.25 44.32 13.35
C TRP A 459 12.21 43.26 13.92
N LEU A 460 12.14 42.01 13.50
CA LEU A 460 13.07 40.94 13.86
C LEU A 460 14.51 41.30 13.42
N CYS A 461 14.65 41.80 12.20
CA CYS A 461 15.98 42.15 11.65
C CYS A 461 16.62 43.35 12.30
N GLU A 462 15.85 44.42 12.53
CA GLU A 462 16.36 45.72 12.90
C GLU A 462 16.33 45.95 14.42
N GLN A 463 15.27 45.43 15.04
CA GLN A 463 15.09 45.70 16.46
C GLN A 463 15.59 44.54 17.34
N LEU A 464 15.41 43.29 16.95
CA LEU A 464 15.95 42.16 17.70
C LEU A 464 17.30 41.68 17.18
N GLY A 465 17.80 42.23 16.07
CA GLY A 465 19.14 41.94 15.56
C GLY A 465 19.31 40.52 14.97
N VAL A 466 18.21 39.77 14.76
CA VAL A 466 18.27 38.39 14.26
C VAL A 466 18.24 38.31 12.73
N ARG A 467 18.83 39.28 12.05
CA ARG A 467 18.84 39.37 10.58
C ARG A 467 19.44 38.13 9.89
N ASN A 468 20.47 37.54 10.46
CA ASN A 468 21.10 36.35 9.90
C ASN A 468 20.16 35.16 9.95
N LEU A 469 19.43 34.95 11.06
CA LEU A 469 18.41 33.92 11.21
C LEU A 469 17.31 34.10 10.18
N VAL A 470 16.75 35.32 10.03
CA VAL A 470 15.70 35.63 9.04
C VAL A 470 16.17 35.30 7.62
N LYS A 471 17.36 35.76 7.22
CA LYS A 471 17.94 35.44 5.90
C LYS A 471 18.12 33.94 5.69
N THR A 472 18.56 33.22 6.72
CA THR A 472 18.70 31.76 6.62
C THR A 472 17.37 31.08 6.44
N MET A 473 16.31 31.52 7.12
CA MET A 473 14.96 31.00 6.91
C MET A 473 14.48 31.20 5.46
N GLU A 474 14.66 32.39 4.90
CA GLU A 474 14.27 32.75 3.53
C GLU A 474 15.09 32.00 2.46
N LEU A 475 16.34 31.65 2.74
CA LEU A 475 17.19 30.85 1.86
C LEU A 475 16.85 29.36 1.89
N GLU A 476 16.44 28.84 3.05
CA GLU A 476 16.21 27.42 3.26
C GLU A 476 14.82 26.97 2.78
N PHE A 477 13.80 27.82 2.97
CA PHE A 477 12.41 27.50 2.67
C PHE A 477 11.92 28.19 1.40
N GLY A 478 10.99 27.53 0.69
CA GLY A 478 10.42 28.09 -0.54
C GLY A 478 9.51 29.31 -0.29
N GLU A 479 8.85 29.35 0.85
CA GLU A 479 8.01 30.48 1.28
C GLU A 479 8.12 30.62 2.80
N VAL A 480 8.32 31.85 3.27
CA VAL A 480 8.38 32.18 4.71
C VAL A 480 7.40 33.29 5.01
N ARG A 481 6.63 33.12 6.08
CA ARG A 481 5.70 34.14 6.56
C ARG A 481 5.79 34.29 8.08
N PHE A 482 5.74 35.55 8.54
CA PHE A 482 5.91 35.90 9.94
C PHE A 482 4.56 36.29 10.57
N PHE A 483 4.34 35.83 11.80
CA PHE A 483 3.14 36.07 12.57
C PHE A 483 3.52 36.45 14.01
N CYS A 484 2.89 37.47 14.57
CA CYS A 484 3.04 37.83 15.98
C CYS A 484 1.86 37.26 16.75
N THR A 485 2.08 36.24 17.61
CA THR A 485 1.03 35.41 18.17
C THR A 485 0.94 35.44 19.68
N ALA A 486 -0.28 35.43 20.21
CA ALA A 486 -0.59 35.12 21.60
C ALA A 486 -1.35 33.79 21.67
N ALA A 487 -0.82 32.83 22.41
CA ALA A 487 -1.41 31.49 22.51
C ALA A 487 -2.26 31.32 23.79
N VAL A 488 -2.63 32.39 24.45
CA VAL A 488 -3.50 32.41 25.62
C VAL A 488 -4.93 32.72 25.18
N ALA A 489 -5.91 31.99 25.72
CA ALA A 489 -7.32 32.29 25.49
C ALA A 489 -7.83 33.35 26.49
N ASP A 490 -8.81 34.15 26.07
CA ASP A 490 -9.52 35.07 26.98
C ASP A 490 -10.49 34.28 27.90
N GLU A 491 -11.10 35.00 28.85
CA GLU A 491 -12.09 34.41 29.81
C GLU A 491 -13.29 33.77 29.10
N ALA A 492 -13.58 34.14 27.84
CA ALA A 492 -14.65 33.57 27.03
C ALA A 492 -14.14 32.40 26.17
N GLY A 493 -12.90 31.92 26.34
CA GLY A 493 -12.29 30.83 25.58
C GLY A 493 -11.93 31.22 24.15
N ARG A 494 -11.89 32.50 23.80
CA ARG A 494 -11.49 32.96 22.45
C ARG A 494 -9.99 33.15 22.40
N VAL A 495 -9.38 32.63 21.34
CA VAL A 495 -7.96 32.79 21.08
C VAL A 495 -7.66 34.13 20.38
N ASP A 496 -6.42 34.63 20.52
CA ASP A 496 -5.99 35.87 19.86
C ASP A 496 -6.25 35.79 18.34
N PRO A 497 -6.72 36.85 17.69
CA PRO A 497 -7.01 36.87 16.25
C PRO A 497 -5.85 36.50 15.33
N SER A 498 -4.61 36.61 15.80
CA SER A 498 -3.41 36.20 15.04
C SER A 498 -3.33 34.68 14.81
N VAL A 499 -3.89 33.87 15.74
CA VAL A 499 -3.84 32.39 15.65
C VAL A 499 -4.70 31.85 14.52
N PRO A 500 -5.97 32.25 14.34
CA PRO A 500 -6.75 31.88 13.15
C PRO A 500 -6.07 32.23 11.83
N VAL A 501 -5.42 33.39 11.72
CA VAL A 501 -4.68 33.82 10.52
C VAL A 501 -3.50 32.91 10.23
N LEU A 502 -2.72 32.55 11.26
CA LEU A 502 -1.66 31.56 11.18
C LEU A 502 -2.18 30.21 10.71
N VAL A 503 -3.26 29.73 11.32
CA VAL A 503 -3.88 28.42 10.96
C VAL A 503 -4.33 28.41 9.51
N GLU A 504 -5.06 29.42 9.06
CA GLU A 504 -5.54 29.47 7.66
C GLU A 504 -4.38 29.50 6.68
N TRP A 505 -3.32 30.24 6.97
CA TRP A 505 -2.13 30.22 6.12
C TRP A 505 -1.45 28.85 6.11
N CYS A 506 -1.30 28.19 7.26
CA CYS A 506 -0.72 26.84 7.31
C CYS A 506 -1.54 25.80 6.53
N LEU A 507 -2.87 25.98 6.45
CA LEU A 507 -3.79 25.07 5.79
C LEU A 507 -4.08 25.43 4.33
N SER A 508 -3.74 26.64 3.87
CA SER A 508 -3.81 27.03 2.46
C SER A 508 -2.72 26.30 1.66
N GLU A 509 -3.07 25.79 0.48
CA GLU A 509 -2.11 25.23 -0.49
C GLU A 509 -1.57 26.32 -1.41
#